data_9b17b142c0d5dc84107c1f5a516a28bd
#
_entry.id   9b17b142c0d5dc84107c1f5a516a28bd
#
_cell.length_a   1.000
_cell.length_b   1.000
_cell.length_c   1.000
_cell.angle_alpha   90.00
_cell.angle_beta   90.00
_cell.angle_gamma   90.00
#
_symmetry.space_group_name_H-M   'P 1'
#
loop_
_entity.id
_entity.type
_entity.pdbx_description
1 polymer ?
#
loop_
_entity_poly.entity_id
_entity_poly.type
_entity_poly.pdbx_seq_one_letter_code
_entity_poly.pdbx_strand_id
1 'polypeptide(L)'
;YIGAAAKHTPEAFFHGNIDEVRVWDIALTVDQLRYVMNQEIEENSTFVAGSYLISKSVTPTKNDISSVPWSKLAGYYPMSIYTYTNTKDQSGNGHQGALRNLRTVDRQTAPLPYQSTQDGDWDNSNTWINGDVQTIPGTTSIVDNSLSINWNLVRTTHNVTIDDDSDLPSANGGNRSVLGLFVDSNEITI
;
A
#
# COMPACT_ATOMS: atom_id res chain seq x y z
N TYR A 1 14.95 16.50 -0.51
CA TYR A 1 15.50 15.16 -0.42
C TYR A 1 14.46 14.22 0.16
N ILE A 2 14.46 12.99 -0.32
CA ILE A 2 13.67 11.89 0.23
C ILE A 2 14.68 10.91 0.86
N GLY A 3 14.45 10.49 2.10
CA GLY A 3 15.36 9.59 2.81
C GLY A 3 16.62 10.24 3.36
N ALA A 4 16.69 11.56 3.44
CA ALA A 4 17.77 12.26 4.13
C ALA A 4 17.32 13.64 4.60
N ALA A 5 17.94 14.16 5.65
CA ALA A 5 17.80 15.57 6.01
C ALA A 5 18.57 16.42 5.01
N ALA A 6 18.01 17.57 4.68
CA ALA A 6 18.59 18.45 3.68
C ALA A 6 18.87 19.83 4.28
N LYS A 7 20.12 20.20 4.15
CA LYS A 7 20.57 21.58 4.09
C LYS A 7 21.38 21.74 2.80
N HIS A 8 22.61 22.16 2.87
CA HIS A 8 23.47 22.21 1.70
C HIS A 8 24.07 20.84 1.35
N THR A 9 24.28 19.99 2.34
CA THR A 9 24.77 18.61 2.17
C THR A 9 23.79 17.66 2.85
N PRO A 10 23.37 16.57 2.18
CA PRO A 10 22.52 15.57 2.79
C PRO A 10 23.18 14.95 4.02
N GLU A 11 22.41 14.85 5.09
CA GLU A 11 22.83 14.24 6.37
C GLU A 11 21.67 13.43 6.96
N ALA A 12 21.91 12.67 8.03
CA ALA A 12 20.89 11.86 8.71
C ALA A 12 20.12 10.95 7.73
N PHE A 13 20.86 10.12 7.01
CA PHE A 13 20.29 9.24 6.01
C PHE A 13 19.33 8.20 6.63
N PHE A 14 18.20 8.02 5.99
CA PHE A 14 17.29 6.93 6.28
C PHE A 14 17.92 5.60 5.85
N HIS A 15 17.85 4.61 6.72
CA HIS A 15 18.26 3.24 6.46
C HIS A 15 17.01 2.36 6.36
N GLY A 16 16.64 1.95 5.17
CA GLY A 16 15.46 1.16 4.91
C GLY A 16 15.06 1.23 3.43
N ASN A 17 13.97 0.58 3.10
CA ASN A 17 13.41 0.61 1.76
C ASN A 17 12.48 1.81 1.61
N ILE A 18 12.48 2.41 0.43
CA ILE A 18 11.58 3.50 0.04
C ILE A 18 10.93 3.09 -1.27
N ASP A 19 9.62 3.15 -1.30
CA ASP A 19 8.81 2.75 -2.44
C ASP A 19 7.59 3.67 -2.59
N GLU A 20 6.99 3.71 -3.77
CA GLU A 20 5.73 4.39 -4.06
C GLU A 20 5.67 5.85 -3.57
N VAL A 21 6.73 6.62 -3.84
CA VAL A 21 6.79 8.02 -3.41
C VAL A 21 5.92 8.90 -4.30
N ARG A 22 4.99 9.62 -3.69
CA ARG A 22 4.05 10.49 -4.36
C ARG A 22 4.07 11.88 -3.74
N VAL A 23 4.11 12.89 -4.58
CA VAL A 23 4.05 14.31 -4.19
C VAL A 23 2.79 14.91 -4.78
N TRP A 24 1.93 15.43 -3.92
CA TRP A 24 0.63 15.98 -4.31
C TRP A 24 0.63 17.51 -4.20
N ASP A 25 -0.02 18.15 -5.16
CA ASP A 25 -0.28 19.60 -5.18
C ASP A 25 -1.61 19.97 -4.49
N ILE A 26 -2.20 19.02 -3.79
CA ILE A 26 -3.38 19.20 -2.96
C ILE A 26 -3.27 18.38 -1.68
N ALA A 27 -4.00 18.76 -0.65
CA ALA A 27 -4.23 17.91 0.51
C ALA A 27 -5.26 16.83 0.15
N LEU A 28 -4.88 15.57 0.27
CA LEU A 28 -5.82 14.46 0.14
C LEU A 28 -6.70 14.35 1.38
N THR A 29 -7.95 13.96 1.18
CA THR A 29 -8.79 13.54 2.30
C THR A 29 -8.28 12.21 2.87
N VAL A 30 -8.71 11.88 4.08
CA VAL A 30 -8.33 10.60 4.72
C VAL A 30 -8.75 9.40 3.85
N ASP A 31 -9.94 9.46 3.25
CA ASP A 31 -10.44 8.39 2.39
C ASP A 31 -9.64 8.28 1.09
N GLN A 32 -9.28 9.41 0.48
CA GLN A 32 -8.41 9.43 -0.70
C GLN A 32 -7.03 8.85 -0.38
N LEU A 33 -6.45 9.23 0.76
CA LEU A 33 -5.18 8.68 1.20
C LEU A 33 -5.26 7.17 1.42
N ARG A 34 -6.26 6.70 2.16
CA ARG A 34 -6.50 5.27 2.42
C ARG A 34 -6.68 4.45 1.15
N TYR A 35 -7.32 5.04 0.15
CA TYR A 35 -7.51 4.39 -1.14
C TYR A 35 -6.19 4.21 -1.90
N VAL A 36 -5.34 5.23 -1.95
CA VAL A 36 -4.12 5.20 -2.77
C VAL A 36 -2.92 4.57 -2.06
N MET A 37 -2.89 4.55 -0.73
CA MET A 37 -1.68 4.19 0.04
C MET A 37 -1.28 2.72 -0.06
N ASN A 38 -2.22 1.83 -0.40
CA ASN A 38 -1.99 0.37 -0.45
C ASN A 38 -1.96 -0.18 -1.87
N GLN A 39 -1.80 0.66 -2.88
CA GLN A 39 -1.77 0.22 -4.27
C GLN A 39 -0.95 1.17 -5.13
N GLU A 40 -0.41 0.64 -6.22
CA GLU A 40 0.10 1.49 -7.30
C GLU A 40 -1.05 2.29 -7.90
N ILE A 41 -0.73 3.45 -8.46
CA ILE A 41 -1.71 4.33 -9.08
C ILE A 41 -1.40 4.52 -10.56
N GLU A 42 -2.45 4.77 -11.33
CA GLU A 42 -2.35 5.05 -12.76
C GLU A 42 -3.28 6.19 -13.16
N GLU A 43 -3.02 6.78 -14.31
CA GLU A 43 -3.92 7.76 -14.89
C GLU A 43 -5.07 7.05 -15.60
N ASN A 44 -6.30 7.34 -15.14
CA ASN A 44 -7.51 6.90 -15.82
C ASN A 44 -8.28 8.13 -16.31
N SER A 45 -8.21 8.38 -17.61
CA SER A 45 -8.72 9.59 -18.24
C SER A 45 -7.97 10.84 -17.71
N THR A 46 -8.53 11.55 -16.75
CA THR A 46 -7.91 12.72 -16.11
C THR A 46 -7.82 12.59 -14.58
N PHE A 47 -8.17 11.43 -14.07
CA PHE A 47 -8.23 11.17 -12.63
C PHE A 47 -7.24 10.08 -12.22
N VAL A 48 -6.92 10.09 -10.94
CA VAL A 48 -6.15 9.03 -10.32
C VAL A 48 -7.03 7.79 -10.16
N ALA A 49 -6.54 6.65 -10.64
CA ALA A 49 -7.10 5.35 -10.37
C ALA A 49 -6.07 4.47 -9.67
N GLY A 50 -6.54 3.53 -8.86
CA GLY A 50 -5.70 2.46 -8.35
C GLY A 50 -5.50 1.38 -9.38
N SER A 51 -4.36 0.68 -9.34
CA SER A 51 -4.10 -0.47 -10.21
C SER A 51 -4.96 -1.69 -9.85
N TYR A 52 -5.42 -1.78 -8.61
CA TYR A 52 -6.29 -2.84 -8.13
C TYR A 52 -7.75 -2.40 -8.04
N LEU A 53 -8.02 -1.27 -7.41
CA LEU A 53 -9.34 -0.70 -7.28
C LEU A 53 -9.49 0.51 -8.17
N ILE A 54 -10.28 0.39 -9.21
CA ILE A 54 -10.70 1.52 -10.03
C ILE A 54 -11.86 2.20 -9.29
N SER A 55 -11.69 3.44 -8.91
CA SER A 55 -12.62 4.18 -8.05
C SER A 55 -14.08 4.16 -8.51
N LYS A 56 -14.31 4.13 -9.81
CA LYS A 56 -15.66 4.07 -10.39
C LYS A 56 -16.35 2.71 -10.26
N SER A 57 -15.61 1.65 -9.98
CA SER A 57 -16.15 0.29 -9.89
C SER A 57 -16.34 -0.18 -8.45
N VAL A 58 -15.92 0.60 -7.47
CA VAL A 58 -16.05 0.27 -6.05
C VAL A 58 -17.37 0.80 -5.50
N THR A 59 -18.33 -0.09 -5.27
CA THR A 59 -19.63 0.24 -4.67
C THR A 59 -19.71 -0.39 -3.27
N PRO A 60 -20.21 0.30 -2.26
CA PRO A 60 -20.86 1.62 -2.25
C PRO A 60 -19.89 2.78 -2.04
N THR A 61 -18.62 2.49 -1.92
CA THR A 61 -17.66 3.47 -1.47
C THR A 61 -17.15 4.33 -2.60
N LYS A 62 -17.32 5.61 -2.45
CA LYS A 62 -16.21 6.51 -2.67
C LYS A 62 -16.13 7.03 -4.10
N ASN A 63 -17.27 7.37 -4.65
CA ASN A 63 -17.31 8.26 -5.82
C ASN A 63 -16.41 9.49 -5.62
N ASP A 64 -16.20 9.89 -4.36
CA ASP A 64 -15.34 11.02 -4.01
C ASP A 64 -13.85 10.77 -4.30
N ILE A 65 -13.42 9.52 -4.29
CA ILE A 65 -12.03 9.16 -4.58
C ILE A 65 -11.71 9.38 -6.05
N SER A 66 -12.68 9.13 -6.94
CA SER A 66 -12.54 9.39 -8.38
C SER A 66 -12.40 10.86 -8.73
N SER A 67 -12.56 11.74 -7.75
CA SER A 67 -12.44 13.18 -7.94
C SER A 67 -11.02 13.72 -7.81
N VAL A 68 -10.01 12.90 -7.50
CA VAL A 68 -8.61 13.35 -7.47
C VAL A 68 -8.08 13.48 -8.89
N PRO A 69 -7.85 14.70 -9.40
CA PRO A 69 -7.31 14.88 -10.74
C PRO A 69 -5.86 14.41 -10.81
N TRP A 70 -5.49 13.70 -11.87
CA TRP A 70 -4.09 13.31 -12.12
C TRP A 70 -3.15 14.51 -12.17
N SER A 71 -3.61 15.65 -12.71
CA SER A 71 -2.85 16.90 -12.77
C SER A 71 -2.46 17.47 -11.41
N LYS A 72 -3.00 16.93 -10.31
CA LYS A 72 -2.64 17.28 -8.92
C LYS A 72 -1.52 16.40 -8.36
N LEU A 73 -1.06 15.42 -9.12
CA LEU A 73 0.11 14.62 -8.80
C LEU A 73 1.37 15.33 -9.33
N ALA A 74 2.05 16.03 -8.45
CA ALA A 74 3.23 16.82 -8.81
C ALA A 74 4.47 15.97 -9.11
N GLY A 75 4.57 14.78 -8.51
CA GLY A 75 5.63 13.81 -8.79
C GLY A 75 5.23 12.41 -8.34
N TYR A 76 5.59 11.40 -9.11
CA TYR A 76 5.31 10.00 -8.80
C TYR A 76 6.51 9.11 -9.14
N TYR A 77 7.06 8.47 -8.13
CA TYR A 77 8.22 7.60 -8.23
C TYR A 77 7.88 6.23 -7.67
N PRO A 78 7.40 5.30 -8.52
CA PRO A 78 7.04 3.94 -8.09
C PRO A 78 8.25 3.08 -7.75
N MET A 79 9.46 3.59 -7.88
CA MET A 79 10.76 2.94 -7.64
C MET A 79 11.00 1.65 -8.46
N SER A 80 10.03 1.22 -9.25
CA SER A 80 10.14 0.08 -10.17
C SER A 80 10.84 0.44 -11.49
N ILE A 81 10.91 1.73 -11.83
CA ILE A 81 11.55 2.24 -13.05
C ILE A 81 12.68 3.19 -12.67
N TYR A 82 13.90 2.70 -12.78
CA TYR A 82 15.10 3.42 -12.38
C TYR A 82 16.30 3.05 -13.24
N THR A 83 17.31 3.90 -13.19
CA THR A 83 18.68 3.63 -13.63
C THR A 83 19.58 3.70 -12.40
N TYR A 84 20.89 3.45 -12.55
CA TYR A 84 21.83 3.59 -11.44
C TYR A 84 21.85 4.98 -10.79
N THR A 85 21.41 5.99 -11.50
CA THR A 85 21.52 7.39 -11.07
C THR A 85 20.18 8.10 -10.94
N ASN A 86 19.13 7.58 -11.56
CA ASN A 86 17.86 8.28 -11.65
C ASN A 86 16.67 7.32 -11.51
N THR A 87 15.60 7.79 -10.88
CA THR A 87 14.28 7.19 -10.95
C THR A 87 13.36 8.05 -11.82
N LYS A 88 12.50 7.40 -12.59
CA LYS A 88 11.59 8.08 -13.50
C LYS A 88 10.39 8.64 -12.75
N ASP A 89 10.05 9.90 -13.02
CA ASP A 89 8.78 10.49 -12.63
C ASP A 89 7.66 10.00 -13.55
N GLN A 90 6.69 9.29 -12.99
CA GLN A 90 5.53 8.76 -13.71
C GLN A 90 4.33 9.71 -13.71
N SER A 91 4.42 10.85 -13.02
CA SER A 91 3.33 11.84 -13.02
C SER A 91 3.12 12.54 -14.37
N GLY A 92 4.12 12.45 -15.24
CA GLY A 92 4.13 13.19 -16.52
C GLY A 92 4.77 14.58 -16.45
N ASN A 93 5.11 15.08 -15.26
CA ASN A 93 5.66 16.42 -15.08
C ASN A 93 7.17 16.50 -15.37
N GLY A 94 7.86 15.38 -15.57
CA GLY A 94 9.26 15.34 -15.92
C GLY A 94 10.25 15.66 -14.79
N HIS A 95 9.83 15.56 -13.55
CA HIS A 95 10.64 15.81 -12.36
C HIS A 95 11.48 14.58 -11.99
N GLN A 96 12.45 14.21 -12.83
CA GLN A 96 13.28 13.04 -12.61
C GLN A 96 13.99 13.09 -11.26
N GLY A 97 13.89 11.98 -10.50
CA GLY A 97 14.56 11.83 -9.22
C GLY A 97 16.02 11.40 -9.39
N ALA A 98 16.98 12.13 -8.80
CA ALA A 98 18.35 11.66 -8.74
C ALA A 98 18.54 10.69 -7.58
N LEU A 99 19.01 9.48 -7.87
CA LEU A 99 19.33 8.47 -6.86
C LEU A 99 20.75 8.71 -6.33
N ARG A 100 20.89 8.71 -5.01
CA ARG A 100 22.15 8.90 -4.31
C ARG A 100 22.33 7.82 -3.25
N ASN A 101 23.53 7.29 -3.13
CA ASN A 101 23.90 6.27 -2.14
C ASN A 101 23.02 5.01 -2.19
N LEU A 102 22.49 4.69 -3.37
CA LEU A 102 21.77 3.45 -3.58
C LEU A 102 22.76 2.28 -3.41
N ARG A 103 22.51 1.40 -2.45
CA ARG A 103 23.38 0.25 -2.17
C ARG A 103 22.81 -1.04 -2.74
N THR A 104 21.52 -1.24 -2.56
CA THR A 104 20.80 -2.40 -3.03
C THR A 104 19.50 -1.95 -3.65
N VAL A 105 18.99 -2.74 -4.56
CA VAL A 105 17.64 -2.65 -5.07
C VAL A 105 17.01 -3.99 -4.75
N ASP A 106 16.20 -3.98 -3.72
CA ASP A 106 15.45 -5.16 -3.34
C ASP A 106 14.17 -5.26 -4.17
N ARG A 107 13.68 -6.46 -4.34
CA ARG A 107 12.32 -6.63 -4.81
C ARG A 107 11.40 -6.00 -3.77
N GLN A 108 10.27 -5.49 -4.22
CA GLN A 108 9.24 -4.96 -3.35
C GLN A 108 8.95 -5.95 -2.23
N THR A 109 9.23 -5.53 -1.00
CA THR A 109 9.07 -6.37 0.19
C THR A 109 7.79 -6.02 0.96
N ALA A 110 7.30 -4.80 0.82
CA ALA A 110 6.00 -4.41 1.35
C ALA A 110 4.91 -4.90 0.39
N PRO A 111 3.93 -5.69 0.87
CA PRO A 111 2.82 -6.10 0.03
C PRO A 111 1.96 -4.89 -0.33
N LEU A 112 1.85 -4.66 -1.61
CA LEU A 112 0.93 -3.71 -2.21
C LEU A 112 0.15 -4.45 -3.31
N PRO A 113 -0.95 -5.07 -3.00
CA PRO A 113 -1.65 -5.28 -1.72
C PRO A 113 -0.95 -6.29 -0.79
N TYR A 114 -1.51 -6.49 0.41
CA TYR A 114 -1.13 -7.61 1.26
C TYR A 114 -1.29 -8.93 0.49
N GLN A 115 -0.29 -9.79 0.55
CA GLN A 115 -0.31 -11.05 -0.18
C GLN A 115 -0.10 -12.24 0.77
N SER A 116 -0.88 -13.30 0.54
CA SER A 116 -0.62 -14.56 1.20
C SER A 116 0.67 -15.22 0.66
N THR A 117 1.39 -15.91 1.51
CA THR A 117 2.64 -16.63 1.17
C THR A 117 2.50 -18.13 1.33
N GLN A 118 1.50 -18.59 2.04
CA GLN A 118 1.19 -20.01 2.27
C GLN A 118 -0.28 -20.19 2.67
N ASP A 119 -0.76 -21.43 2.67
CA ASP A 119 -2.04 -21.79 3.25
C ASP A 119 -2.00 -21.58 4.77
N GLY A 120 -3.10 -21.10 5.34
CA GLY A 120 -3.17 -20.90 6.79
C GLY A 120 -4.30 -19.99 7.23
N ASP A 121 -4.33 -19.70 8.52
CA ASP A 121 -5.35 -18.86 9.11
C ASP A 121 -5.08 -17.38 8.83
N TRP A 122 -6.15 -16.63 8.67
CA TRP A 122 -6.07 -15.18 8.41
C TRP A 122 -5.29 -14.45 9.50
N ASP A 123 -5.45 -14.86 10.76
CA ASP A 123 -4.83 -14.23 11.91
C ASP A 123 -3.39 -14.68 12.18
N ASN A 124 -2.92 -15.68 11.45
CA ASN A 124 -1.55 -16.13 11.56
C ASN A 124 -0.62 -15.24 10.71
N SER A 125 0.32 -14.57 11.36
CA SER A 125 1.29 -13.70 10.69
C SER A 125 2.09 -14.43 9.59
N ASN A 126 2.34 -15.72 9.74
CA ASN A 126 3.07 -16.52 8.74
C ASN A 126 2.26 -16.71 7.44
N THR A 127 0.96 -16.53 7.46
CA THR A 127 0.12 -16.61 6.26
C THR A 127 0.42 -15.47 5.28
N TRP A 128 0.96 -14.36 5.77
CA TRP A 128 1.17 -13.13 5.01
C TRP A 128 2.65 -12.84 4.76
N ILE A 129 2.95 -12.27 3.60
CA ILE A 129 4.27 -11.71 3.32
C ILE A 129 4.54 -10.58 4.32
N ASN A 130 5.67 -10.65 5.04
CA ASN A 130 6.06 -9.70 6.08
C ASN A 130 5.03 -9.57 7.24
N GLY A 131 4.25 -10.59 7.49
CA GLY A 131 3.21 -10.57 8.52
C GLY A 131 3.75 -10.48 9.96
N ASP A 132 5.04 -10.73 10.17
CA ASP A 132 5.73 -10.57 11.44
C ASP A 132 6.06 -9.11 11.79
N VAL A 133 6.06 -8.22 10.78
CA VAL A 133 6.38 -6.79 10.94
C VAL A 133 5.22 -5.86 10.56
N GLN A 134 4.13 -6.41 10.08
CA GLN A 134 2.96 -5.67 9.63
C GLN A 134 1.71 -6.06 10.42
N THR A 135 0.78 -5.14 10.52
CA THR A 135 -0.55 -5.44 11.06
C THR A 135 -1.25 -6.46 10.16
N ILE A 136 -1.82 -7.51 10.74
CA ILE A 136 -2.66 -8.45 10.00
C ILE A 136 -3.83 -7.69 9.35
N PRO A 137 -4.17 -7.96 8.08
CA PRO A 137 -5.19 -7.20 7.36
C PRO A 137 -6.55 -7.19 8.10
N GLY A 138 -7.15 -6.01 8.21
CA GLY A 138 -8.46 -5.86 8.84
C GLY A 138 -8.48 -5.96 10.37
N THR A 139 -7.31 -5.89 11.01
CA THR A 139 -7.19 -5.93 12.47
C THR A 139 -6.75 -4.57 13.05
N THR A 140 -6.44 -4.54 14.32
CA THR A 140 -5.93 -3.36 15.01
C THR A 140 -4.43 -3.18 14.74
N SER A 141 -4.00 -1.94 14.63
CA SER A 141 -2.58 -1.60 14.42
C SER A 141 -1.69 -2.18 15.53
N ILE A 142 -0.57 -2.80 15.13
CA ILE A 142 0.46 -3.28 16.06
C ILE A 142 1.23 -2.14 16.75
N VAL A 143 1.12 -0.92 16.22
CA VAL A 143 1.78 0.28 16.77
C VAL A 143 0.85 1.07 17.67
N ASP A 144 -0.42 1.16 17.31
CA ASP A 144 -1.45 1.87 18.05
C ASP A 144 -2.71 1.00 18.16
N ASN A 145 -2.86 0.32 19.27
CA ASN A 145 -3.97 -0.59 19.53
C ASN A 145 -5.36 0.07 19.55
N SER A 146 -5.43 1.40 19.53
CA SER A 146 -6.69 2.13 19.40
C SER A 146 -7.14 2.33 17.95
N LEU A 147 -6.26 2.04 16.99
CA LEU A 147 -6.50 2.26 15.57
C LEU A 147 -6.87 0.97 14.86
N SER A 148 -8.12 0.84 14.45
CA SER A 148 -8.57 -0.25 13.57
C SER A 148 -8.16 0.04 12.12
N ILE A 149 -7.47 -0.92 11.50
CA ILE A 149 -7.00 -0.82 10.11
C ILE A 149 -8.00 -1.57 9.20
N ASN A 150 -8.87 -0.83 8.55
CA ASN A 150 -9.94 -1.38 7.69
C ASN A 150 -9.80 -0.96 6.21
N TRP A 151 -8.62 -0.47 5.82
CA TRP A 151 -8.37 0.05 4.47
C TRP A 151 -7.30 -0.72 3.70
N ASN A 152 -6.96 -1.93 4.16
CA ASN A 152 -6.04 -2.79 3.43
C ASN A 152 -6.67 -3.34 2.15
N LEU A 153 -5.85 -3.46 1.12
CA LEU A 153 -6.11 -4.32 -0.02
C LEU A 153 -5.45 -5.67 0.24
N VAL A 154 -6.17 -6.73 -0.01
CA VAL A 154 -5.70 -8.10 0.26
C VAL A 154 -5.82 -8.93 -1.00
N ARG A 155 -4.79 -9.68 -1.31
CA ARG A 155 -4.75 -10.65 -2.38
C ARG A 155 -4.33 -12.00 -1.84
N THR A 156 -5.17 -13.00 -1.99
CA THR A 156 -4.82 -14.37 -1.62
C THR A 156 -4.54 -15.20 -2.86
N THR A 157 -3.41 -15.91 -2.82
CA THR A 157 -2.99 -16.89 -3.82
C THR A 157 -2.85 -18.29 -3.18
N HIS A 158 -3.29 -18.42 -1.94
CA HIS A 158 -3.26 -19.62 -1.09
C HIS A 158 -4.61 -19.75 -0.39
N ASN A 159 -4.92 -20.94 0.10
CA ASN A 159 -6.14 -21.16 0.87
C ASN A 159 -6.02 -20.50 2.23
N VAL A 160 -6.95 -19.64 2.55
CA VAL A 160 -6.95 -18.89 3.81
C VAL A 160 -8.24 -19.13 4.56
N THR A 161 -8.14 -19.47 5.83
CA THR A 161 -9.28 -19.68 6.73
C THR A 161 -9.47 -18.44 7.61
N ILE A 162 -10.70 -18.00 7.72
CA ILE A 162 -11.11 -17.00 8.71
C ILE A 162 -12.01 -17.76 9.69
N ASP A 163 -11.46 -18.12 10.82
CA ASP A 163 -12.23 -18.75 11.87
C ASP A 163 -12.47 -17.81 13.05
N ASP A 164 -13.41 -18.21 13.89
CA ASP A 164 -13.79 -17.48 15.11
C ASP A 164 -13.00 -18.00 16.31
N ASP A 165 -11.82 -18.58 16.09
CA ASP A 165 -11.04 -19.15 17.19
C ASP A 165 -10.61 -18.04 18.14
N SER A 166 -11.11 -18.17 19.39
CA SER A 166 -11.01 -17.19 20.44
C SER A 166 -9.61 -16.99 21.02
N ASP A 167 -8.61 -17.71 20.51
CA ASP A 167 -7.26 -17.70 21.05
C ASP A 167 -6.42 -16.51 20.60
N LEU A 168 -6.89 -15.77 19.63
CA LEU A 168 -6.29 -14.50 19.22
C LEU A 168 -7.22 -13.34 19.60
N PRO A 169 -6.71 -12.30 20.23
CA PRO A 169 -7.51 -11.14 20.58
C PRO A 169 -7.89 -10.37 19.30
N SER A 170 -8.85 -10.90 18.56
CA SER A 170 -9.47 -10.13 17.50
C SER A 170 -10.41 -9.14 18.15
N ALA A 171 -10.12 -7.87 18.05
CA ALA A 171 -10.96 -6.81 18.59
C ALA A 171 -12.41 -6.85 18.04
N ASN A 172 -12.69 -7.71 17.06
CA ASN A 172 -13.96 -7.77 16.34
C ASN A 172 -14.56 -9.17 16.20
N GLY A 173 -14.18 -10.15 17.04
CA GLY A 173 -14.84 -11.46 17.08
C GLY A 173 -14.88 -12.20 15.73
N GLY A 174 -13.74 -12.41 15.11
CA GLY A 174 -13.65 -13.11 13.80
C GLY A 174 -13.96 -12.22 12.59
N ASN A 175 -14.59 -11.08 12.76
CA ASN A 175 -14.87 -10.16 11.65
C ASN A 175 -13.62 -9.45 11.16
N ARG A 176 -13.40 -9.47 9.85
CA ARG A 176 -12.34 -8.73 9.18
C ARG A 176 -12.94 -7.69 8.25
N SER A 177 -12.39 -6.48 8.30
CA SER A 177 -12.82 -5.39 7.44
C SER A 177 -11.62 -4.93 6.61
N VAL A 178 -11.75 -5.03 5.29
CA VAL A 178 -10.71 -4.62 4.34
C VAL A 178 -11.33 -3.76 3.24
N LEU A 179 -10.52 -2.97 2.56
CA LEU A 179 -10.98 -2.14 1.46
C LEU A 179 -11.32 -2.97 0.22
N GLY A 180 -10.56 -4.01 -0.04
CA GLY A 180 -10.80 -4.95 -1.13
C GLY A 180 -10.10 -6.28 -0.89
N LEU A 181 -10.73 -7.36 -1.34
CA LEU A 181 -10.21 -8.73 -1.27
C LEU A 181 -10.24 -9.34 -2.67
N PHE A 182 -9.08 -9.82 -3.10
CA PHE A 182 -8.89 -10.54 -4.36
C PHE A 182 -8.49 -11.98 -4.05
N VAL A 183 -9.28 -12.92 -4.54
CA VAL A 183 -9.05 -14.35 -4.35
C VAL A 183 -8.65 -14.94 -5.69
N ASP A 184 -7.37 -15.28 -5.85
CA ASP A 184 -6.78 -15.75 -7.10
C ASP A 184 -6.55 -17.27 -7.07
N SER A 185 -7.43 -18.03 -7.71
CA SER A 185 -7.28 -19.48 -7.92
C SER A 185 -7.18 -20.31 -6.63
N ASN A 186 -7.73 -19.83 -5.53
CA ASN A 186 -7.71 -20.42 -4.21
C ASN A 186 -9.05 -20.22 -3.49
N GLU A 187 -9.12 -20.56 -2.23
CA GLU A 187 -10.34 -20.54 -1.42
C GLU A 187 -10.16 -19.68 -0.16
N ILE A 188 -11.22 -18.96 0.20
CA ILE A 188 -11.39 -18.38 1.52
C ILE A 188 -12.50 -19.17 2.23
N THR A 189 -12.16 -19.80 3.32
CA THR A 189 -13.09 -20.48 4.21
C THR A 189 -13.46 -19.59 5.38
N ILE A 190 -14.76 -19.48 5.70
CA ILE A 190 -15.29 -18.66 6.79
C ILE A 190 -16.10 -19.56 7.72
#